data_b2fc54a09853b93bafa336b393f0e9a5
#
_entry.id   b2fc54a09853b93bafa336b393f0e9a5
#
_cell.length_a   1.000
_cell.length_b   1.000
_cell.length_c   1.000
_cell.angle_alpha   90.00
_cell.angle_beta   90.00
_cell.angle_gamma   90.00
#
_symmetry.space_group_name_H-M   'P 1'
#
loop_
_entity.id
_entity.type
_entity.pdbx_description
1 polymer ?
#
loop_
_entity_poly.entity_id
_entity_poly.type
_entity_poly.pdbx_seq_one_letter_code
_entity_poly.pdbx_strand_id
1 'polypeptide(L)'
;MPGFGKNGRSICLPVFAAMYTPASFRQDDVPTLHELIRERPLGTLVSPSEDGLVASIIPFLLYPDEGPFGCLRAHVARANLHWWSLLSAADCLVIFHGEQGYITPSWYPTKQATHKVVPTWNYIAVQIKGRAQVIHDGQWLHRQLSDVTAAMESRRLQPWTIEEAPADFIVAQKQAIVGLEIPIREIEGKWKMSQNRSDADREGVVRGLSNEHDPHANMAMAGRIEKA
;
A
#
# COMPACT_ATOMS: atom_id res chain seq x y z
N MET A 1 -33.91 47.46 15.12
CA MET A 1 -33.22 46.19 15.37
C MET A 1 -33.58 45.23 14.24
N PRO A 2 -32.75 45.00 13.21
CA PRO A 2 -33.01 43.98 12.20
C PRO A 2 -32.35 42.65 12.63
N GLY A 3 -33.17 41.57 12.53
CA GLY A 3 -32.79 40.22 12.93
C GLY A 3 -31.75 39.60 12.03
N PHE A 4 -30.75 38.99 12.64
CA PHE A 4 -29.75 38.14 11.96
C PHE A 4 -30.39 36.81 11.55
N GLY A 5 -30.57 36.60 10.25
CA GLY A 5 -30.93 35.32 9.67
C GLY A 5 -29.79 34.29 9.83
N LYS A 6 -30.07 33.25 10.59
CA LYS A 6 -29.18 32.06 10.70
C LYS A 6 -29.31 31.24 9.42
N ASN A 7 -28.48 31.47 8.42
CA ASN A 7 -28.26 30.52 7.33
C ASN A 7 -27.27 29.46 7.80
N GLY A 8 -27.77 28.44 8.47
CA GLY A 8 -27.05 27.21 8.73
C GLY A 8 -26.85 26.42 7.41
N ARG A 9 -25.79 26.70 6.67
CA ARG A 9 -25.33 25.77 5.63
C ARG A 9 -24.82 24.50 6.34
N SER A 10 -25.65 23.47 6.25
CA SER A 10 -25.17 22.11 6.56
C SER A 10 -23.99 21.85 5.64
N ILE A 11 -22.78 21.85 6.19
CA ILE A 11 -21.59 21.38 5.48
C ILE A 11 -21.78 19.86 5.43
N CYS A 12 -22.29 19.37 4.30
CA CYS A 12 -22.20 17.97 3.96
C CYS A 12 -20.71 17.67 3.86
N LEU A 13 -20.13 17.08 4.92
CA LEU A 13 -18.75 16.62 4.88
C LEU A 13 -18.64 15.68 3.68
N PRO A 14 -17.68 15.86 2.77
CA PRO A 14 -17.55 14.98 1.63
C PRO A 14 -17.33 13.55 2.18
N VAL A 15 -18.12 12.64 1.68
CA VAL A 15 -17.87 11.19 1.74
C VAL A 15 -16.37 11.00 1.47
N PHE A 16 -15.67 10.37 2.38
CA PHE A 16 -14.22 10.16 2.40
C PHE A 16 -13.59 10.20 1.02
N ALA A 17 -12.59 11.06 0.83
CA ALA A 17 -11.96 11.21 -0.48
C ALA A 17 -11.33 9.89 -0.88
N ALA A 18 -11.96 9.21 -1.84
CA ALA A 18 -11.40 8.04 -2.50
C ALA A 18 -10.10 8.45 -3.22
N MET A 19 -9.21 7.50 -3.45
CA MET A 19 -8.04 7.74 -4.28
C MET A 19 -8.49 8.21 -5.67
N TYR A 20 -8.01 9.37 -6.14
CA TYR A 20 -8.31 9.80 -7.51
C TYR A 20 -7.80 8.76 -8.51
N THR A 21 -8.73 8.02 -9.10
CA THR A 21 -8.42 6.92 -10.01
C THR A 21 -9.34 6.98 -11.23
N PRO A 22 -8.84 7.47 -12.39
CA PRO A 22 -9.56 7.35 -13.66
C PRO A 22 -9.93 5.90 -13.94
N ALA A 23 -11.08 5.67 -14.58
CA ALA A 23 -11.60 4.33 -14.84
C ALA A 23 -10.60 3.42 -15.57
N SER A 24 -9.80 3.97 -16.49
CA SER A 24 -8.77 3.24 -17.23
C SER A 24 -7.60 2.73 -16.35
N PHE A 25 -7.47 3.23 -15.12
CA PHE A 25 -6.39 2.84 -14.20
C PHE A 25 -6.90 2.13 -12.94
N ARG A 26 -8.21 1.93 -12.84
CA ARG A 26 -8.82 1.28 -11.70
C ARG A 26 -8.56 -0.22 -11.73
N GLN A 27 -8.20 -0.76 -10.58
CA GLN A 27 -8.12 -2.19 -10.35
C GLN A 27 -9.02 -2.53 -9.14
N ASP A 28 -10.09 -3.26 -9.40
CA ASP A 28 -11.11 -3.61 -8.39
C ASP A 28 -11.08 -5.11 -8.05
N ASP A 29 -10.27 -5.92 -8.75
CA ASP A 29 -10.15 -7.34 -8.47
C ASP A 29 -9.40 -7.58 -7.16
N VAL A 30 -10.13 -7.94 -6.10
CA VAL A 30 -9.57 -8.11 -4.75
C VAL A 30 -8.41 -9.11 -4.70
N PRO A 31 -8.46 -10.28 -5.35
CA PRO A 31 -7.32 -11.18 -5.43
C PRO A 31 -6.04 -10.52 -5.96
N THR A 32 -6.14 -9.71 -7.03
CA THR A 32 -5.01 -8.96 -7.60
C THR A 32 -4.44 -7.91 -6.62
N LEU A 33 -5.33 -7.22 -5.87
CA LEU A 33 -4.91 -6.27 -4.85
C LEU A 33 -4.18 -6.99 -3.70
N HIS A 34 -4.68 -8.14 -3.28
CA HIS A 34 -4.08 -8.99 -2.27
C HIS A 34 -2.71 -9.54 -2.71
N GLU A 35 -2.55 -9.88 -4.00
CA GLU A 35 -1.27 -10.34 -4.55
C GLU A 35 -0.20 -9.25 -4.41
N LEU A 36 -0.51 -8.00 -4.76
CA LEU A 36 0.42 -6.88 -4.58
C LEU A 36 0.84 -6.72 -3.12
N ILE A 37 -0.09 -6.81 -2.18
CA ILE A 37 0.22 -6.69 -0.74
C ILE A 37 1.17 -7.80 -0.29
N ARG A 38 0.97 -9.04 -0.75
CA ARG A 38 1.86 -10.16 -0.43
C ARG A 38 3.24 -10.02 -1.08
N GLU A 39 3.31 -9.52 -2.32
CA GLU A 39 4.56 -9.27 -3.01
C GLU A 39 5.35 -8.10 -2.42
N ARG A 40 4.64 -7.10 -1.89
CA ARG A 40 5.18 -5.83 -1.39
C ARG A 40 4.65 -5.54 0.02
N PRO A 41 5.00 -6.37 1.01
CA PRO A 41 4.40 -6.30 2.35
C PRO A 41 4.79 -5.05 3.14
N LEU A 42 5.82 -4.29 2.72
CA LEU A 42 6.23 -3.07 3.39
C LEU A 42 5.29 -1.92 2.99
N GLY A 43 4.36 -1.58 3.89
CA GLY A 43 3.35 -0.54 3.68
C GLY A 43 3.62 0.72 4.50
N THR A 44 3.09 1.85 4.03
CA THR A 44 3.08 3.11 4.77
C THR A 44 1.75 3.23 5.52
N LEU A 45 1.79 3.11 6.84
CA LEU A 45 0.67 3.39 7.73
C LEU A 45 0.61 4.88 8.02
N VAL A 46 -0.55 5.49 7.83
CA VAL A 46 -0.82 6.91 8.13
C VAL A 46 -2.05 7.01 8.99
N SER A 47 -1.98 7.78 10.07
CA SER A 47 -3.15 8.10 10.91
C SER A 47 -3.11 9.54 11.42
N PRO A 48 -4.25 10.10 11.82
CA PRO A 48 -4.27 11.35 12.57
C PRO A 48 -3.69 11.15 13.98
N SER A 49 -3.10 12.21 14.50
CA SER A 49 -2.67 12.36 15.89
C SER A 49 -3.06 13.75 16.40
N GLU A 50 -2.82 14.03 17.67
CA GLU A 50 -3.07 15.36 18.25
C GLU A 50 -2.23 16.46 17.56
N ASP A 51 -0.99 16.12 17.14
CA ASP A 51 -0.05 17.03 16.50
C ASP A 51 -0.13 17.04 14.96
N GLY A 52 -1.14 16.36 14.35
CA GLY A 52 -1.30 16.26 12.91
C GLY A 52 -1.25 14.83 12.40
N LEU A 53 -0.68 14.61 11.21
CA LEU A 53 -0.55 13.27 10.63
C LEU A 53 0.76 12.62 11.05
N VAL A 54 0.66 11.35 11.42
CA VAL A 54 1.81 10.47 11.70
C VAL A 54 1.89 9.40 10.62
N ALA A 55 3.11 9.07 10.17
CA ALA A 55 3.37 8.01 9.22
C ALA A 55 4.47 7.06 9.73
N SER A 56 4.28 5.75 9.52
CA SER A 56 5.29 4.72 9.78
C SER A 56 5.35 3.75 8.60
N ILE A 57 6.56 3.38 8.20
CA ILE A 57 6.76 2.33 7.19
C ILE A 57 7.01 1.03 7.94
N ILE A 58 6.10 0.07 7.81
CA ILE A 58 6.13 -1.20 8.55
C ILE A 58 5.71 -2.37 7.65
N PRO A 59 6.21 -3.58 7.88
CA PRO A 59 5.75 -4.77 7.17
C PRO A 59 4.39 -5.23 7.70
N PHE A 60 3.51 -5.60 6.77
CA PHE A 60 2.19 -6.16 7.05
C PHE A 60 2.08 -7.59 6.57
N LEU A 61 1.35 -8.41 7.30
CA LEU A 61 0.87 -9.70 6.84
C LEU A 61 -0.63 -9.60 6.56
N LEU A 62 -1.05 -10.07 5.38
CA LEU A 62 -2.45 -10.10 4.97
C LEU A 62 -3.09 -11.46 5.30
N TYR A 63 -4.22 -11.43 5.97
CA TYR A 63 -5.14 -12.54 6.21
C TYR A 63 -6.37 -12.36 5.31
N PRO A 64 -6.38 -12.97 4.12
CA PRO A 64 -7.37 -12.64 3.08
C PRO A 64 -8.78 -13.12 3.41
N ASP A 65 -8.91 -14.16 4.22
CA ASP A 65 -10.18 -14.83 4.53
C ASP A 65 -10.87 -14.24 5.77
N GLU A 66 -10.29 -13.21 6.38
CA GLU A 66 -10.86 -12.55 7.56
C GLU A 66 -11.65 -11.29 7.16
N GLY A 67 -12.97 -11.40 7.15
CA GLY A 67 -13.89 -10.32 6.75
C GLY A 67 -14.00 -10.16 5.22
N PRO A 68 -14.69 -9.11 4.75
CA PRO A 68 -15.05 -8.98 3.32
C PRO A 68 -13.85 -8.66 2.41
N PHE A 69 -12.82 -8.01 2.92
CA PHE A 69 -11.63 -7.61 2.16
C PHE A 69 -10.33 -8.08 2.82
N GLY A 70 -10.40 -8.95 3.82
CA GLY A 70 -9.25 -9.41 4.59
C GLY A 70 -8.93 -8.54 5.80
N CYS A 71 -7.84 -8.91 6.49
CA CYS A 71 -7.31 -8.21 7.64
C CYS A 71 -5.79 -8.07 7.50
N LEU A 72 -5.25 -6.90 7.85
CA LEU A 72 -3.81 -6.67 7.95
C LEU A 72 -3.35 -6.82 9.38
N ARG A 73 -2.25 -7.55 9.59
CA ARG A 73 -1.57 -7.62 10.89
C ARG A 73 -0.12 -7.18 10.76
N ALA A 74 0.34 -6.45 11.78
CA ALA A 74 1.70 -5.95 11.86
C ALA A 74 2.11 -5.85 13.34
N HIS A 75 3.36 -5.49 13.57
CA HIS A 75 3.81 -5.02 14.88
C HIS A 75 4.73 -3.82 14.71
N VAL A 76 4.81 -3.00 15.73
CA VAL A 76 5.73 -1.87 15.82
C VAL A 76 6.54 -1.95 17.11
N ALA A 77 7.72 -1.35 17.11
CA ALA A 77 8.43 -1.17 18.37
C ALA A 77 7.57 -0.39 19.38
N ARG A 78 7.55 -0.79 20.63
CA ARG A 78 6.81 -0.08 21.68
C ARG A 78 7.24 1.37 21.84
N ALA A 79 8.51 1.67 21.51
CA ALA A 79 9.05 3.02 21.47
C ALA A 79 8.55 3.87 20.28
N ASN A 80 7.96 3.26 19.24
CA ASN A 80 7.33 4.00 18.14
C ASN A 80 5.93 4.42 18.58
N LEU A 81 5.76 5.64 19.04
CA LEU A 81 4.51 6.16 19.60
C LEU A 81 3.34 6.26 18.60
N HIS A 82 3.53 5.90 17.33
CA HIS A 82 2.42 5.86 16.37
C HIS A 82 1.25 4.96 16.85
N TRP A 83 1.55 3.83 17.53
CA TRP A 83 0.51 2.97 18.07
C TRP A 83 -0.39 3.69 19.10
N TRP A 84 0.17 4.68 19.82
CA TRP A 84 -0.61 5.47 20.78
C TRP A 84 -1.65 6.34 20.07
N SER A 85 -1.30 6.96 18.95
CA SER A 85 -2.23 7.74 18.12
C SER A 85 -3.37 6.89 17.59
N LEU A 86 -3.12 5.62 17.29
CA LEU A 86 -4.13 4.68 16.78
C LEU A 86 -5.22 4.33 17.81
N LEU A 87 -4.97 4.49 19.12
CA LEU A 87 -5.97 4.24 20.15
C LEU A 87 -7.18 5.18 20.04
N SER A 88 -6.96 6.42 19.63
CA SER A 88 -7.98 7.45 19.46
C SER A 88 -8.39 7.70 18.00
N ALA A 89 -7.61 7.21 17.03
CA ALA A 89 -7.90 7.39 15.63
C ALA A 89 -9.19 6.67 15.22
N ALA A 90 -10.07 7.36 14.49
CA ALA A 90 -11.27 6.75 13.92
C ALA A 90 -10.90 5.75 12.82
N ASP A 91 -9.97 6.14 11.95
CA ASP A 91 -9.47 5.36 10.82
C ASP A 91 -7.98 5.62 10.59
N CYS A 92 -7.35 4.66 9.92
CA CYS A 92 -6.01 4.79 9.36
C CYS A 92 -6.02 4.43 7.87
N LEU A 93 -4.99 4.90 7.18
CA LEU A 93 -4.70 4.60 5.78
C LEU A 93 -3.42 3.79 5.71
N VAL A 94 -3.45 2.67 4.99
CA VAL A 94 -2.23 1.91 4.64
C VAL A 94 -2.03 1.96 3.13
N ILE A 95 -0.82 2.33 2.69
CA ILE A 95 -0.47 2.46 1.28
C ILE A 95 0.62 1.45 0.95
N PHE A 96 0.35 0.59 -0.03
CA PHE A 96 1.33 -0.31 -0.63
C PHE A 96 1.70 0.20 -2.02
N HIS A 97 2.99 0.18 -2.33
CA HIS A 97 3.52 0.59 -3.62
C HIS A 97 4.05 -0.63 -4.38
N GLY A 98 3.60 -0.78 -5.62
CA GLY A 98 4.20 -1.69 -6.58
C GLY A 98 5.31 -1.01 -7.39
N GLU A 99 5.51 -1.48 -8.61
CA GLU A 99 6.45 -0.92 -9.55
C GLU A 99 6.07 0.52 -9.91
N GLN A 100 7.11 1.35 -10.13
CA GLN A 100 6.95 2.73 -10.57
C GLN A 100 8.08 3.11 -11.53
N GLY A 101 7.80 3.98 -12.48
CA GLY A 101 8.80 4.43 -13.44
C GLY A 101 8.42 5.73 -14.13
N TYR A 102 9.42 6.56 -14.40
CA TYR A 102 9.27 7.72 -15.25
C TYR A 102 9.12 7.29 -16.70
N ILE A 103 8.20 7.91 -17.44
CA ILE A 103 7.92 7.63 -18.84
C ILE A 103 8.25 8.89 -19.64
N THR A 104 9.33 8.81 -20.44
CA THR A 104 9.74 9.92 -21.28
C THR A 104 8.90 9.97 -22.58
N PRO A 105 8.56 11.18 -23.06
CA PRO A 105 7.94 11.35 -24.37
C PRO A 105 8.77 10.78 -25.53
N SER A 106 10.08 10.60 -25.33
CA SER A 106 10.98 10.09 -26.37
C SER A 106 10.67 8.65 -26.79
N TRP A 107 9.96 7.91 -25.96
CA TRP A 107 9.55 6.54 -26.27
C TRP A 107 8.24 6.46 -27.08
N TYR A 108 7.49 7.57 -27.22
CA TYR A 108 6.23 7.59 -27.94
C TYR A 108 6.42 7.82 -29.45
N PRO A 109 6.04 6.87 -30.36
CA PRO A 109 5.93 7.14 -31.78
C PRO A 109 5.04 8.35 -32.09
N THR A 110 3.96 8.56 -31.34
CA THR A 110 3.06 9.73 -31.50
C THR A 110 3.80 11.06 -31.36
N LYS A 111 4.94 11.12 -30.66
CA LYS A 111 5.79 12.32 -30.60
C LYS A 111 6.27 12.74 -31.98
N GLN A 112 6.68 11.81 -32.81
CA GLN A 112 7.16 12.09 -34.16
C GLN A 112 6.05 12.66 -35.07
N ALA A 113 4.83 12.19 -34.89
CA ALA A 113 3.69 12.57 -35.72
C ALA A 113 3.05 13.90 -35.34
N THR A 114 2.96 14.17 -34.01
CA THR A 114 2.10 15.26 -33.50
C THR A 114 2.78 16.22 -32.56
N HIS A 115 3.90 15.85 -31.95
CA HIS A 115 4.57 16.54 -30.85
C HIS A 115 3.67 16.79 -29.59
N LYS A 116 2.41 16.29 -29.59
CA LYS A 116 1.43 16.49 -28.50
C LYS A 116 1.55 15.42 -27.43
N VAL A 117 2.71 15.28 -26.84
CA VAL A 117 3.00 14.33 -25.76
C VAL A 117 3.73 15.01 -24.61
N VAL A 118 3.52 14.51 -23.41
CA VAL A 118 4.16 15.01 -22.20
C VAL A 118 4.74 13.84 -21.39
N PRO A 119 5.77 14.07 -20.56
CA PRO A 119 6.26 13.05 -19.65
C PRO A 119 5.21 12.70 -18.61
N THR A 120 5.33 11.49 -18.06
CA THR A 120 4.45 11.04 -16.96
C THR A 120 5.16 10.01 -16.11
N TRP A 121 4.48 9.55 -15.05
CA TRP A 121 4.86 8.39 -14.26
C TRP A 121 3.86 7.27 -14.47
N ASN A 122 4.35 6.05 -14.64
CA ASN A 122 3.58 4.84 -14.43
C ASN A 122 3.86 4.33 -13.02
N TYR A 123 2.85 3.79 -12.36
CA TYR A 123 2.95 3.26 -11.02
C TYR A 123 1.75 2.37 -10.66
N ILE A 124 1.99 1.51 -9.69
CA ILE A 124 0.98 0.65 -9.09
C ILE A 124 0.88 1.01 -7.61
N ALA A 125 -0.35 1.16 -7.11
CA ALA A 125 -0.59 1.40 -5.70
C ALA A 125 -1.88 0.75 -5.23
N VAL A 126 -1.87 0.25 -3.99
CA VAL A 126 -3.06 -0.18 -3.25
C VAL A 126 -3.20 0.69 -2.01
N GLN A 127 -4.40 1.22 -1.79
CA GLN A 127 -4.77 1.95 -0.58
C GLN A 127 -5.82 1.16 0.20
N ILE A 128 -5.60 1.06 1.49
CA ILE A 128 -6.48 0.38 2.44
C ILE A 128 -6.89 1.35 3.52
N LYS A 129 -8.19 1.38 3.83
CA LYS A 129 -8.71 2.07 5.00
C LYS A 129 -9.30 1.07 5.97
N GLY A 130 -9.02 1.28 7.24
CA GLY A 130 -9.54 0.47 8.33
C GLY A 130 -9.31 1.14 9.66
N ARG A 131 -9.87 0.57 10.71
CA ARG A 131 -9.62 1.01 12.07
C ARG A 131 -8.66 0.06 12.74
N ALA A 132 -7.50 0.56 13.14
CA ALA A 132 -6.49 -0.23 13.81
C ALA A 132 -6.94 -0.60 15.23
N GLN A 133 -6.70 -1.86 15.60
CA GLN A 133 -6.77 -2.37 16.96
C GLN A 133 -5.34 -2.55 17.47
N VAL A 134 -5.05 -2.02 18.64
CA VAL A 134 -3.74 -2.12 19.30
C VAL A 134 -3.76 -3.33 20.22
N ILE A 135 -2.82 -4.25 20.02
CA ILE A 135 -2.80 -5.55 20.69
C ILE A 135 -1.55 -5.67 21.57
N HIS A 136 -1.77 -6.00 22.84
CA HIS A 136 -0.70 -6.24 23.81
C HIS A 136 -0.60 -7.72 24.23
N ASP A 137 -1.50 -8.58 23.74
CA ASP A 137 -1.56 -9.99 24.11
C ASP A 137 -0.33 -10.77 23.60
N GLY A 138 0.38 -11.40 24.51
CA GLY A 138 1.62 -12.10 24.22
C GLY A 138 1.45 -13.36 23.36
N GLN A 139 0.27 -14.01 23.39
CA GLN A 139 -0.02 -15.17 22.52
C GLN A 139 -0.35 -14.71 21.11
N TRP A 140 -1.12 -13.63 20.98
CA TRP A 140 -1.38 -13.02 19.67
C TRP A 140 -0.08 -12.55 19.00
N LEU A 141 0.79 -11.86 19.75
CA LEU A 141 2.11 -11.42 19.26
C LEU A 141 2.96 -12.60 18.82
N HIS A 142 2.96 -13.70 19.59
CA HIS A 142 3.70 -14.91 19.20
C HIS A 142 3.19 -15.48 17.88
N ARG A 143 1.86 -15.64 17.72
CA ARG A 143 1.27 -16.11 16.46
C ARG A 143 1.61 -15.18 15.28
N GLN A 144 1.45 -13.87 15.46
CA GLN A 144 1.76 -12.90 14.40
C GLN A 144 3.25 -12.95 13.98
N LEU A 145 4.17 -13.09 14.93
CA LEU A 145 5.60 -13.26 14.63
C LEU A 145 5.88 -14.57 13.91
N SER A 146 5.27 -15.68 14.33
CA SER A 146 5.40 -16.98 13.66
C SER A 146 4.88 -16.91 12.23
N ASP A 147 3.69 -16.34 12.03
CA ASP A 147 3.02 -16.25 10.73
C ASP A 147 3.83 -15.38 9.75
N VAL A 148 4.29 -14.19 10.19
CA VAL A 148 5.10 -13.33 9.32
C VAL A 148 6.46 -13.94 8.99
N THR A 149 7.08 -14.61 9.95
CA THR A 149 8.33 -15.34 9.73
C THR A 149 8.12 -16.46 8.72
N ALA A 150 7.12 -17.31 8.91
CA ALA A 150 6.80 -18.39 7.99
C ALA A 150 6.52 -17.89 6.58
N ALA A 151 5.77 -16.78 6.44
CA ALA A 151 5.50 -16.18 5.13
C ALA A 151 6.78 -15.68 4.44
N MET A 152 7.68 -15.01 5.18
CA MET A 152 8.91 -14.46 4.61
C MET A 152 9.96 -15.53 4.32
N GLU A 153 10.05 -16.55 5.16
CA GLU A 153 11.03 -17.64 5.03
C GLU A 153 10.58 -18.76 4.07
N SER A 154 9.32 -18.79 3.65
CA SER A 154 8.70 -19.86 2.84
C SER A 154 9.46 -20.23 1.55
N ARG A 155 10.25 -19.32 1.00
CA ARG A 155 11.02 -19.52 -0.24
C ARG A 155 12.44 -20.01 0.00
N ARG A 156 12.87 -20.20 1.25
CA ARG A 156 14.20 -20.66 1.60
C ARG A 156 14.24 -22.18 1.65
N LEU A 157 15.36 -22.76 1.30
CA LEU A 157 15.57 -24.22 1.41
C LEU A 157 15.58 -24.70 2.86
N GLN A 158 15.99 -23.84 3.78
CA GLN A 158 15.96 -24.07 5.23
C GLN A 158 15.32 -22.84 5.86
N PRO A 159 13.99 -22.82 6.00
CA PRO A 159 13.26 -21.71 6.62
C PRO A 159 13.66 -21.60 8.10
N TRP A 160 13.96 -20.40 8.55
CA TRP A 160 14.12 -20.11 9.98
C TRP A 160 12.75 -20.02 10.66
N THR A 161 12.67 -20.53 11.90
CA THR A 161 11.47 -20.41 12.73
C THR A 161 11.78 -19.73 14.06
N ILE A 162 10.80 -19.12 14.70
CA ILE A 162 11.03 -18.40 15.95
C ILE A 162 11.42 -19.33 17.11
N GLU A 163 11.12 -20.61 16.99
CA GLU A 163 11.47 -21.66 17.96
C GLU A 163 12.97 -21.98 17.99
N GLU A 164 13.72 -21.58 16.94
CA GLU A 164 15.18 -21.72 16.91
C GLU A 164 15.89 -20.73 17.84
N ALA A 165 15.21 -19.62 18.20
CA ALA A 165 15.76 -18.68 19.15
C ALA A 165 15.47 -19.10 20.61
N PRO A 166 16.34 -18.73 21.59
CA PRO A 166 16.08 -19.00 22.99
C PRO A 166 14.73 -18.42 23.46
N ALA A 167 13.97 -19.20 24.22
CA ALA A 167 12.62 -18.84 24.62
C ALA A 167 12.54 -17.52 25.43
N ASP A 168 13.51 -17.31 26.31
CA ASP A 168 13.63 -16.08 27.12
C ASP A 168 13.92 -14.85 26.25
N PHE A 169 14.73 -15.01 25.21
CA PHE A 169 14.99 -13.97 24.22
C PHE A 169 13.71 -13.59 23.48
N ILE A 170 12.93 -14.57 22.99
CA ILE A 170 11.65 -14.32 22.32
C ILE A 170 10.65 -13.63 23.25
N VAL A 171 10.61 -14.02 24.53
CA VAL A 171 9.77 -13.34 25.53
C VAL A 171 10.16 -11.87 25.66
N ALA A 172 11.46 -11.57 25.78
CA ALA A 172 11.95 -10.19 25.86
C ALA A 172 11.64 -9.38 24.60
N GLN A 173 11.82 -9.95 23.40
CA GLN A 173 11.49 -9.28 22.13
C GLN A 173 9.99 -8.95 22.04
N LYS A 174 9.10 -9.86 22.46
CA LYS A 174 7.65 -9.59 22.47
C LYS A 174 7.26 -8.46 23.41
N GLN A 175 7.98 -8.27 24.52
CA GLN A 175 7.73 -7.14 25.44
C GLN A 175 8.09 -5.79 24.83
N ALA A 176 9.03 -5.76 23.86
CA ALA A 176 9.50 -4.55 23.19
C ALA A 176 8.62 -4.11 22.01
N ILE A 177 7.57 -4.86 21.67
CA ILE A 177 6.68 -4.57 20.53
C ILE A 177 5.22 -4.42 20.95
N VAL A 178 4.42 -3.89 20.02
CA VAL A 178 2.97 -3.75 20.10
C VAL A 178 2.38 -4.25 18.78
N GLY A 179 1.36 -5.11 18.86
CA GLY A 179 0.63 -5.63 17.70
C GLY A 179 -0.38 -4.61 17.15
N LEU A 180 -0.58 -4.67 15.87
CA LEU A 180 -1.60 -3.91 15.15
C LEU A 180 -2.43 -4.89 14.32
N GLU A 181 -3.75 -4.79 14.45
CA GLU A 181 -4.71 -5.53 13.64
C GLU A 181 -5.65 -4.53 12.96
N ILE A 182 -5.77 -4.60 11.64
CA ILE A 182 -6.54 -3.64 10.84
C ILE A 182 -7.49 -4.43 9.92
N PRO A 183 -8.73 -4.70 10.37
CA PRO A 183 -9.77 -5.20 9.48
C PRO A 183 -9.96 -4.23 8.31
N ILE A 184 -9.88 -4.74 7.09
CA ILE A 184 -9.98 -3.92 5.88
C ILE A 184 -11.44 -3.56 5.64
N ARG A 185 -11.76 -2.26 5.66
CA ARG A 185 -13.10 -1.74 5.37
C ARG A 185 -13.25 -1.26 3.94
N GLU A 186 -12.19 -0.67 3.39
CA GLU A 186 -12.11 -0.23 2.02
C GLU A 186 -10.74 -0.61 1.45
N ILE A 187 -10.73 -1.06 0.20
CA ILE A 187 -9.52 -1.37 -0.55
C ILE A 187 -9.67 -0.81 -1.97
N GLU A 188 -8.67 -0.07 -2.42
CA GLU A 188 -8.67 0.58 -3.73
C GLU A 188 -7.33 0.34 -4.42
N GLY A 189 -7.39 -0.04 -5.70
CA GLY A 189 -6.21 -0.27 -6.53
C GLY A 189 -6.10 0.71 -7.69
N LYS A 190 -4.87 1.14 -7.97
CA LYS A 190 -4.54 1.97 -9.13
C LYS A 190 -3.34 1.43 -9.88
N TRP A 191 -3.61 0.96 -11.08
CA TRP A 191 -2.62 0.46 -12.05
C TRP A 191 -2.49 1.45 -13.19
N LYS A 192 -1.64 2.47 -13.04
CA LYS A 192 -1.35 3.42 -14.12
C LYS A 192 -0.17 2.91 -14.94
N MET A 193 -0.46 2.21 -16.03
CA MET A 193 0.50 1.49 -16.87
C MET A 193 0.34 1.80 -18.37
N SER A 194 0.08 3.07 -18.70
CA SER A 194 -0.12 3.55 -20.10
C SER A 194 -1.34 2.97 -20.82
N GLN A 195 -2.34 2.40 -20.14
CA GLN A 195 -3.55 1.81 -20.74
C GLN A 195 -4.37 2.80 -21.58
N ASN A 196 -4.21 4.09 -21.32
CA ASN A 196 -4.87 5.17 -22.07
C ASN A 196 -4.10 5.63 -23.29
N ARG A 197 -3.02 4.94 -23.68
CA ARG A 197 -2.20 5.22 -24.87
C ARG A 197 -2.53 4.25 -25.99
N SER A 198 -2.14 4.64 -27.22
CA SER A 198 -2.20 3.73 -28.37
C SER A 198 -1.26 2.53 -28.16
N ASP A 199 -1.54 1.41 -28.82
CA ASP A 199 -0.70 0.22 -28.74
C ASP A 199 0.75 0.53 -29.15
N ALA A 200 0.94 1.31 -30.22
CA ALA A 200 2.27 1.73 -30.67
C ALA A 200 3.04 2.53 -29.59
N ASP A 201 2.35 3.43 -28.87
CA ASP A 201 2.98 4.18 -27.77
C ASP A 201 3.27 3.26 -26.57
N ARG A 202 2.39 2.31 -26.25
CA ARG A 202 2.61 1.31 -25.19
C ARG A 202 3.83 0.43 -25.50
N GLU A 203 3.92 -0.09 -26.71
CA GLU A 203 5.10 -0.84 -27.18
C GLU A 203 6.39 0.00 -27.11
N GLY A 204 6.30 1.28 -27.50
CA GLY A 204 7.42 2.21 -27.37
C GLY A 204 7.88 2.38 -25.91
N VAL A 205 6.94 2.48 -24.98
CA VAL A 205 7.22 2.54 -23.54
C VAL A 205 7.88 1.26 -23.05
N VAL A 206 7.36 0.09 -23.44
CA VAL A 206 7.94 -1.21 -23.05
C VAL A 206 9.37 -1.33 -23.56
N ARG A 207 9.61 -1.03 -24.86
CA ARG A 207 10.97 -1.04 -25.43
C ARG A 207 11.92 -0.09 -24.71
N GLY A 208 11.45 1.12 -24.38
CA GLY A 208 12.25 2.10 -23.64
C GLY A 208 12.62 1.64 -22.23
N LEU A 209 11.64 1.13 -21.47
CA LEU A 209 11.85 0.60 -20.14
C LEU A 209 12.74 -0.65 -20.12
N SER A 210 12.76 -1.43 -21.22
CA SER A 210 13.58 -2.64 -21.37
C SER A 210 14.99 -2.35 -21.92
N ASN A 211 15.28 -1.13 -22.32
CA ASN A 211 16.60 -0.75 -22.81
C ASN A 211 17.55 -0.46 -21.66
N GLU A 212 18.45 -1.36 -21.35
CA GLU A 212 19.41 -1.25 -20.25
C GLU A 212 20.33 0.00 -20.32
N HIS A 213 20.47 0.59 -21.51
CA HIS A 213 21.26 1.82 -21.72
C HIS A 213 20.45 3.12 -21.50
N ASP A 214 19.13 3.02 -21.34
CA ASP A 214 18.31 4.20 -21.04
C ASP A 214 18.40 4.53 -19.53
N PRO A 215 18.60 5.78 -19.14
CA PRO A 215 18.69 6.17 -17.73
C PRO A 215 17.41 5.91 -16.92
N HIS A 216 16.29 5.66 -17.60
CA HIS A 216 15.00 5.32 -17.00
C HIS A 216 14.60 3.87 -17.21
N ALA A 217 15.55 2.98 -17.56
CA ALA A 217 15.30 1.55 -17.70
C ALA A 217 14.66 0.97 -16.43
N ASN A 218 13.62 0.15 -16.62
CA ASN A 218 12.90 -0.51 -15.53
C ASN A 218 12.19 -1.77 -16.04
N MET A 219 12.91 -2.88 -16.06
CA MET A 219 12.40 -4.16 -16.54
C MET A 219 11.16 -4.65 -15.79
N ALA A 220 11.09 -4.40 -14.48
CA ALA A 220 9.95 -4.80 -13.68
C ALA A 220 8.67 -4.08 -14.11
N MET A 221 8.74 -2.76 -14.35
CA MET A 221 7.61 -1.99 -14.86
C MET A 221 7.26 -2.38 -16.32
N ALA A 222 8.25 -2.67 -17.18
CA ALA A 222 8.02 -3.17 -18.53
C ALA A 222 7.16 -4.44 -18.50
N GLY A 223 7.55 -5.42 -17.70
CA GLY A 223 6.81 -6.67 -17.57
C GLY A 223 5.40 -6.52 -16.97
N ARG A 224 5.13 -5.49 -16.18
CA ARG A 224 3.77 -5.17 -15.71
C ARG A 224 2.91 -4.56 -16.82
N ILE A 225 3.49 -3.71 -17.69
CA ILE A 225 2.76 -3.09 -18.80
C ILE A 225 2.41 -4.12 -19.88
N GLU A 226 3.28 -5.10 -20.15
CA GLU A 226 3.03 -6.17 -21.13
C GLU A 226 1.85 -7.07 -20.73
N LYS A 227 1.61 -7.23 -19.42
CA LYS A 227 0.53 -8.08 -18.87
C LYS A 227 -0.80 -7.33 -18.69
N ALA A 228 -0.81 -6.02 -18.85
CA ALA A 228 -1.98 -5.16 -18.65
C ALA A 228 -2.69 -4.88 -19.98
#